data_c7dee7ee2191428925df52367245b868
#
_entry.id   c7dee7ee2191428925df52367245b868
#
_cell.length_a   1.000
_cell.length_b   1.000
_cell.length_c   1.000
_cell.angle_alpha   90.00
_cell.angle_beta   90.00
_cell.angle_gamma   90.00
#
_symmetry.space_group_name_H-M   'P 1'
#
loop_
_entity.id
_entity.type
_entity.pdbx_description
1 polymer ?
#
loop_
_entity_poly.entity_id
_entity_poly.type
_entity_poly.pdbx_seq_one_letter_code
_entity_poly.pdbx_strand_id
1 'polypeptide(L)'
;MEGSGLVGYVGSVQGEYREVVGPLVSGVRHVLGERLVAVAVYGSVARGVARPESDVDVLIVADELPRGPRARRQLVGAAVDEAEVILHRGRPDGWLSVVLKTREEVDQGGPLFYDMTLPDHVAIMHDPERWLASFLERLRGKMAALGAVRRRDSSGHPYWDLKPDWKPGDVIDL
;
A
#
# COMPACT_ATOMS: atom_id res chain seq x y z
N MET A 1 -33.39 0.29 9.31
CA MET A 1 -32.73 0.84 8.10
C MET A 1 -31.26 0.65 8.32
N GLU A 2 -30.77 -0.43 7.74
CA GLU A 2 -29.44 -0.98 8.00
C GLU A 2 -28.40 -0.24 7.21
N GLY A 3 -27.37 0.25 7.92
CA GLY A 3 -26.22 0.90 7.34
C GLY A 3 -25.42 -0.06 6.48
N SER A 4 -25.40 0.22 5.19
CA SER A 4 -24.60 -0.41 4.17
C SER A 4 -23.11 -0.47 4.58
N GLY A 5 -22.63 -1.68 4.65
CA GLY A 5 -21.33 -2.17 5.03
C GLY A 5 -20.13 -1.32 4.68
N LEU A 6 -19.52 -0.84 5.73
CA LEU A 6 -18.09 -0.54 5.81
C LEU A 6 -17.29 -1.86 5.69
N VAL A 7 -17.14 -2.38 4.50
CA VAL A 7 -16.07 -3.34 4.20
C VAL A 7 -14.80 -2.50 4.11
N GLY A 8 -14.28 -2.15 5.28
CA GLY A 8 -13.09 -1.31 5.38
C GLY A 8 -11.86 -2.08 4.96
N TYR A 9 -10.99 -1.42 4.22
CA TYR A 9 -9.57 -1.76 4.07
C TYR A 9 -8.79 -1.70 5.41
N VAL A 10 -9.48 -1.79 6.53
CA VAL A 10 -8.89 -1.92 7.87
C VAL A 10 -8.53 -3.38 8.06
N GLY A 11 -7.54 -3.85 7.29
CA GLY A 11 -6.93 -5.14 7.50
C GLY A 11 -6.20 -5.16 8.84
N SER A 12 -6.31 -6.23 9.57
CA SER A 12 -5.51 -6.43 10.78
C SER A 12 -4.15 -6.98 10.36
N VAL A 13 -3.11 -6.16 10.49
CA VAL A 13 -1.74 -6.66 10.47
C VAL A 13 -1.56 -7.64 11.64
N GLN A 14 -1.02 -8.85 11.38
CA GLN A 14 -0.81 -9.87 12.40
C GLN A 14 0.06 -9.35 13.55
N GLY A 15 -0.14 -9.89 14.77
CA GLY A 15 0.36 -9.32 16.03
C GLY A 15 1.84 -8.91 16.04
N GLU A 16 2.73 -9.76 15.52
CA GLU A 16 4.18 -9.48 15.47
C GLU A 16 4.53 -8.25 14.59
N TYR A 17 3.80 -8.02 13.50
CA TYR A 17 4.04 -6.87 12.64
C TYR A 17 3.47 -5.56 13.20
N ARG A 18 2.49 -5.64 14.12
CA ARG A 18 1.97 -4.45 14.82
C ARG A 18 3.04 -3.77 15.66
N GLU A 19 3.91 -4.56 16.28
CA GLU A 19 5.01 -4.04 17.10
C GLU A 19 6.03 -3.26 16.27
N VAL A 20 6.13 -3.56 14.98
CA VAL A 20 7.00 -2.86 14.02
C VAL A 20 6.29 -1.67 13.39
N VAL A 21 5.07 -1.90 12.89
CA VAL A 21 4.32 -0.90 12.12
C VAL A 21 3.80 0.23 12.99
N GLY A 22 3.41 -0.04 14.25
CA GLY A 22 2.93 0.98 15.17
C GLY A 22 3.94 2.10 15.42
N PRO A 23 5.16 1.80 15.87
CA PRO A 23 6.26 2.77 16.00
C PRO A 23 6.58 3.49 14.70
N LEU A 24 6.64 2.78 13.56
CA LEU A 24 6.85 3.40 12.24
C LEU A 24 5.79 4.46 11.95
N VAL A 25 4.50 4.14 12.10
CA VAL A 25 3.41 5.10 11.86
C VAL A 25 3.55 6.31 12.79
N SER A 26 3.88 6.09 14.06
CA SER A 26 4.07 7.16 15.04
C SER A 26 5.24 8.08 14.68
N GLY A 27 6.37 7.49 14.29
CA GLY A 27 7.56 8.24 13.86
C GLY A 27 7.31 9.04 12.57
N VAL A 28 6.67 8.42 11.58
CA VAL A 28 6.30 9.06 10.32
C VAL A 28 5.32 10.23 10.56
N ARG A 29 4.33 10.06 11.43
CA ARG A 29 3.42 11.14 11.83
C ARG A 29 4.14 12.29 12.50
N HIS A 30 5.13 12.00 13.34
CA HIS A 30 5.93 13.03 13.99
C HIS A 30 6.73 13.86 12.97
N VAL A 31 7.34 13.21 11.99
CA VAL A 31 8.19 13.84 10.97
C VAL A 31 7.37 14.62 9.94
N LEU A 32 6.28 14.04 9.44
CA LEU A 32 5.50 14.60 8.34
C LEU A 32 4.39 15.55 8.82
N GLY A 33 3.91 15.37 10.05
CA GLY A 33 2.82 16.19 10.61
C GLY A 33 1.58 16.18 9.73
N GLU A 34 1.05 17.36 9.43
CA GLU A 34 -0.15 17.54 8.61
C GLU A 34 0.02 17.16 7.13
N ARG A 35 1.27 17.02 6.66
CA ARG A 35 1.56 16.54 5.30
C ARG A 35 1.26 15.04 5.13
N LEU A 36 1.21 14.29 6.24
CA LEU A 36 0.91 12.86 6.17
C LEU A 36 -0.56 12.63 5.83
N VAL A 37 -0.79 11.95 4.71
CA VAL A 37 -2.13 11.61 4.20
C VAL A 37 -2.54 10.21 4.62
N ALA A 38 -1.70 9.21 4.31
CA ALA A 38 -2.01 7.83 4.63
C ALA A 38 -0.76 6.99 4.85
N VAL A 39 -0.90 5.91 5.63
CA VAL A 39 0.08 4.82 5.75
C VAL A 39 -0.66 3.50 5.60
N ALA A 40 -0.15 2.63 4.74
CA ALA A 40 -0.71 1.30 4.53
C ALA A 40 0.40 0.25 4.43
N VAL A 41 0.14 -0.93 4.99
CA VAL A 41 0.93 -2.14 4.76
C VAL A 41 0.30 -2.91 3.61
N TYR A 42 1.11 -3.44 2.71
CA TYR A 42 0.63 -4.25 1.59
C TYR A 42 1.50 -5.50 1.41
N GLY A 43 1.35 -6.20 0.31
CA GLY A 43 2.17 -7.38 0.02
C GLY A 43 1.83 -8.60 0.86
N SER A 44 2.84 -9.41 1.18
CA SER A 44 2.68 -10.71 1.86
C SER A 44 2.20 -10.57 3.29
N VAL A 45 2.62 -9.52 3.99
CA VAL A 45 2.23 -9.23 5.38
C VAL A 45 0.74 -8.89 5.46
N ALA A 46 0.24 -8.03 4.58
CA ALA A 46 -1.18 -7.69 4.54
C ALA A 46 -2.06 -8.90 4.23
N ARG A 47 -1.59 -9.80 3.35
CA ARG A 47 -2.31 -11.03 3.01
C ARG A 47 -2.22 -12.14 4.06
N GLY A 48 -1.44 -11.98 5.11
CA GLY A 48 -1.24 -13.01 6.14
C GLY A 48 -0.46 -14.25 5.66
N VAL A 49 0.35 -14.11 4.59
CA VAL A 49 1.15 -15.19 3.98
C VAL A 49 2.66 -14.90 4.01
N ALA A 50 3.06 -13.94 4.84
CA ALA A 50 4.46 -13.59 4.99
C ALA A 50 5.27 -14.76 5.58
N ARG A 51 6.47 -14.95 5.05
CA ARG A 51 7.48 -15.90 5.54
C ARG A 51 8.50 -15.19 6.41
N PRO A 52 9.36 -15.90 7.15
CA PRO A 52 10.39 -15.27 7.98
C PRO A 52 11.29 -14.29 7.22
N GLU A 53 11.59 -14.60 5.96
CA GLU A 53 12.42 -13.80 5.05
C GLU A 53 11.65 -12.72 4.26
N SER A 54 10.32 -12.62 4.46
CA SER A 54 9.51 -11.64 3.75
C SER A 54 9.74 -10.23 4.27
N ASP A 55 9.80 -9.27 3.34
CA ASP A 55 9.82 -7.85 3.67
C ASP A 55 8.46 -7.37 4.19
N VAL A 56 8.49 -6.29 4.94
CA VAL A 56 7.29 -5.55 5.32
C VAL A 56 7.13 -4.39 4.36
N ASP A 57 6.23 -4.53 3.39
CA ASP A 57 5.97 -3.52 2.39
C ASP A 57 5.05 -2.43 2.95
N VAL A 58 5.52 -1.18 2.94
CA VAL A 58 4.79 -0.02 3.47
C VAL A 58 4.68 1.08 2.43
N LEU A 59 3.46 1.53 2.19
CA LEU A 59 3.15 2.74 1.43
C LEU A 59 2.91 3.90 2.40
N ILE A 60 3.62 5.00 2.20
CA ILE A 60 3.39 6.28 2.87
C ILE A 60 2.96 7.28 1.81
N VAL A 61 1.79 7.86 1.98
CA VAL A 61 1.30 8.96 1.14
C VAL A 61 1.41 10.25 1.93
N ALA A 62 2.05 11.25 1.35
CA ALA A 62 2.21 12.56 1.97
C ALA A 62 2.31 13.66 0.93
N ASP A 63 1.81 14.84 1.27
CA ASP A 63 1.95 16.03 0.45
C ASP A 63 3.36 16.63 0.60
N GLU A 64 3.77 17.45 -0.37
CA GLU A 64 5.03 18.22 -0.34
C GLU A 64 6.28 17.36 -0.09
N LEU A 65 6.36 16.19 -0.74
CA LEU A 65 7.55 15.36 -0.68
C LEU A 65 8.68 15.94 -1.54
N PRO A 66 9.95 15.81 -1.09
CA PRO A 66 11.09 16.20 -1.91
C PRO A 66 11.18 15.34 -3.18
N ARG A 67 11.86 15.88 -4.19
CA ARG A 67 12.12 15.12 -5.43
C ARG A 67 13.17 14.03 -5.20
N GLY A 68 12.91 12.86 -5.75
CA GLY A 68 13.84 11.73 -5.77
C GLY A 68 13.75 10.82 -4.55
N PRO A 69 13.95 9.51 -4.76
CA PRO A 69 13.72 8.49 -3.74
C PRO A 69 14.66 8.60 -2.55
N ARG A 70 15.93 9.01 -2.77
CA ARG A 70 16.91 9.18 -1.70
C ARG A 70 16.53 10.27 -0.71
N ALA A 71 16.08 11.45 -1.20
CA ALA A 71 15.67 12.55 -0.34
C ALA A 71 14.41 12.18 0.47
N ARG A 72 13.47 11.47 -0.16
CA ARG A 72 12.27 10.96 0.53
C ARG A 72 12.63 9.95 1.62
N ARG A 73 13.52 8.99 1.32
CA ARG A 73 13.98 8.00 2.30
C ARG A 73 14.70 8.67 3.49
N GLN A 74 15.51 9.70 3.24
CA GLN A 74 16.16 10.48 4.30
C GLN A 74 15.15 11.20 5.20
N LEU A 75 14.04 11.70 4.64
CA LEU A 75 13.01 12.41 5.40
C LEU A 75 12.40 11.54 6.51
N VAL A 76 12.15 10.27 6.25
CA VAL A 76 11.57 9.33 7.21
C VAL A 76 12.58 8.34 7.79
N GLY A 77 13.88 8.54 7.50
CA GLY A 77 14.94 7.60 7.80
C GLY A 77 14.98 7.18 9.26
N ALA A 78 14.96 8.13 10.19
CA ALA A 78 15.00 7.81 11.62
C ALA A 78 13.81 6.92 12.07
N ALA A 79 12.61 7.19 11.57
CA ALA A 79 11.43 6.38 11.90
C ALA A 79 11.51 4.96 11.31
N VAL A 80 12.09 4.84 10.12
CA VAL A 80 12.29 3.54 9.48
C VAL A 80 13.38 2.75 10.21
N ASP A 81 14.52 3.38 10.52
CA ASP A 81 15.64 2.75 11.22
C ASP A 81 15.23 2.24 12.61
N GLU A 82 14.41 3.01 13.35
CA GLU A 82 13.86 2.59 14.64
C GLU A 82 12.95 1.36 14.48
N ALA A 83 12.07 1.36 13.49
CA ALA A 83 11.19 0.23 13.22
C ALA A 83 11.97 -1.01 12.74
N GLU A 84 13.03 -0.85 11.96
CA GLU A 84 13.92 -1.95 11.55
C GLU A 84 14.65 -2.57 12.75
N VAL A 85 15.07 -1.79 13.73
CA VAL A 85 15.64 -2.32 14.99
C VAL A 85 14.65 -3.23 15.71
N ILE A 86 13.36 -2.87 15.71
CA ILE A 86 12.33 -3.73 16.32
C ILE A 86 12.11 -4.98 15.48
N LEU A 87 12.01 -4.84 14.16
CA LEU A 87 11.85 -5.95 13.22
C LEU A 87 12.95 -7.01 13.39
N HIS A 88 14.20 -6.58 13.45
CA HIS A 88 15.36 -7.47 13.54
C HIS A 88 15.46 -8.27 14.84
N ARG A 89 14.75 -7.89 15.92
CA ARG A 89 14.67 -8.68 17.15
C ARG A 89 13.95 -10.02 16.94
N GLY A 90 12.95 -10.04 16.07
CA GLY A 90 12.19 -11.26 15.75
C GLY A 90 12.50 -11.83 14.38
N ARG A 91 13.06 -11.01 13.48
CA ARG A 91 13.29 -11.31 12.06
C ARG A 91 14.60 -10.68 11.58
N PRO A 92 15.75 -11.30 11.88
CA PRO A 92 17.07 -10.71 11.57
C PRO A 92 17.31 -10.50 10.07
N ASP A 93 16.66 -11.29 9.20
CA ASP A 93 16.79 -11.21 7.73
C ASP A 93 15.65 -10.42 7.05
N GLY A 94 14.72 -9.85 7.82
CA GLY A 94 13.63 -9.05 7.29
C GLY A 94 14.01 -7.56 7.16
N TRP A 95 13.38 -6.84 6.24
CA TRP A 95 13.52 -5.38 6.10
C TRP A 95 12.19 -4.68 5.87
N LEU A 96 12.23 -3.35 6.02
CA LEU A 96 11.13 -2.49 5.67
C LEU A 96 11.32 -1.96 4.24
N SER A 97 10.43 -2.39 3.35
CA SER A 97 10.32 -1.87 1.99
C SER A 97 9.37 -0.67 2.00
N VAL A 98 9.91 0.56 2.09
CA VAL A 98 9.09 1.77 2.25
C VAL A 98 9.03 2.56 0.95
N VAL A 99 7.83 2.76 0.43
CA VAL A 99 7.53 3.57 -0.74
C VAL A 99 6.82 4.85 -0.30
N LEU A 100 7.39 6.03 -0.64
CA LEU A 100 6.77 7.33 -0.40
C LEU A 100 6.26 7.90 -1.72
N LYS A 101 4.98 8.30 -1.73
CA LYS A 101 4.31 8.93 -2.88
C LYS A 101 3.51 10.15 -2.45
N THR A 102 3.41 11.13 -3.35
CA THR A 102 2.44 12.22 -3.20
C THR A 102 1.05 11.75 -3.66
N ARG A 103 0.02 12.55 -3.33
CA ARG A 103 -1.36 12.28 -3.82
C ARG A 103 -1.38 12.23 -5.36
N GLU A 104 -0.70 13.17 -6.01
CA GLU A 104 -0.64 13.25 -7.48
C GLU A 104 0.02 12.00 -8.08
N GLU A 105 1.07 11.47 -7.44
CA GLU A 105 1.75 10.25 -7.91
C GLU A 105 0.91 8.99 -7.68
N VAL A 106 0.05 8.98 -6.65
CA VAL A 106 -0.92 7.91 -6.42
C VAL A 106 -2.06 8.01 -7.43
N ASP A 107 -2.57 9.21 -7.70
CA ASP A 107 -3.66 9.44 -8.67
C ASP A 107 -3.25 9.10 -10.11
N GLN A 108 -1.95 9.08 -10.43
CA GLN A 108 -1.44 8.53 -11.69
C GLN A 108 -1.65 7.02 -11.82
N GLY A 109 -2.00 6.36 -10.73
CA GLY A 109 -2.25 4.92 -10.71
C GLY A 109 -0.99 4.08 -10.88
N GLY A 110 -1.19 2.84 -11.33
CA GLY A 110 -0.11 1.91 -11.68
C GLY A 110 -0.22 0.55 -11.00
N PRO A 111 0.63 -0.41 -11.42
CA PRO A 111 0.54 -1.81 -11.01
C PRO A 111 0.56 -2.04 -9.49
N LEU A 112 1.29 -1.20 -8.74
CA LEU A 112 1.33 -1.26 -7.28
C LEU A 112 -0.07 -1.23 -6.65
N PHE A 113 -0.96 -0.38 -7.20
CA PHE A 113 -2.28 -0.16 -6.64
C PHE A 113 -3.32 -1.19 -7.09
N TYR A 114 -3.13 -1.86 -8.22
CA TYR A 114 -4.11 -2.83 -8.73
C TYR A 114 -4.32 -3.97 -7.75
N ASP A 115 -3.25 -4.53 -7.19
CA ASP A 115 -3.36 -5.59 -6.16
C ASP A 115 -3.94 -5.05 -4.84
N MET A 116 -3.68 -3.79 -4.48
CA MET A 116 -4.25 -3.17 -3.28
C MET A 116 -5.76 -2.96 -3.36
N THR A 117 -6.38 -3.05 -4.55
CA THR A 117 -7.85 -3.01 -4.68
C THR A 117 -8.54 -4.27 -4.14
N LEU A 118 -7.78 -5.36 -3.93
CA LEU A 118 -8.30 -6.59 -3.34
C LEU A 118 -8.38 -6.44 -1.81
N PRO A 119 -9.48 -6.88 -1.16
CA PRO A 119 -9.74 -6.62 0.26
C PRO A 119 -8.61 -7.01 1.21
N ASP A 120 -8.01 -8.20 1.02
CA ASP A 120 -6.99 -8.73 1.92
C ASP A 120 -5.55 -8.39 1.49
N HIS A 121 -5.37 -7.50 0.52
CA HIS A 121 -4.05 -7.17 -0.04
C HIS A 121 -3.46 -5.87 0.50
N VAL A 122 -4.22 -5.14 1.31
CA VAL A 122 -3.80 -3.89 1.95
C VAL A 122 -4.40 -3.77 3.35
N ALA A 123 -3.60 -3.30 4.30
CA ALA A 123 -4.02 -2.93 5.63
C ALA A 123 -3.71 -1.44 5.83
N ILE A 124 -4.75 -0.61 5.86
CA ILE A 124 -4.61 0.83 6.08
C ILE A 124 -4.42 1.08 7.57
N MET A 125 -3.25 1.64 7.93
CA MET A 125 -2.84 1.90 9.31
C MET A 125 -3.11 3.34 9.75
N HIS A 126 -3.17 4.27 8.79
CA HIS A 126 -3.48 5.68 8.98
C HIS A 126 -4.10 6.23 7.71
N ASP A 127 -5.28 6.79 7.78
CA ASP A 127 -5.99 7.46 6.67
C ASP A 127 -7.19 8.24 7.25
N PRO A 128 -6.95 9.32 8.01
CA PRO A 128 -7.99 10.00 8.78
C PRO A 128 -9.08 10.59 7.89
N GLU A 129 -8.74 11.03 6.68
CA GLU A 129 -9.67 11.60 5.70
C GLU A 129 -10.23 10.55 4.75
N ARG A 130 -9.89 9.25 4.92
CA ARG A 130 -10.27 8.17 4.00
C ARG A 130 -9.85 8.41 2.54
N TRP A 131 -8.78 9.17 2.35
CA TRP A 131 -8.34 9.54 1.00
C TRP A 131 -7.84 8.31 0.22
N LEU A 132 -6.93 7.52 0.83
CA LEU A 132 -6.38 6.30 0.20
C LEU A 132 -7.47 5.24 0.02
N ALA A 133 -8.32 5.04 1.02
CA ALA A 133 -9.44 4.11 0.92
C ALA A 133 -10.36 4.48 -0.26
N SER A 134 -10.72 5.77 -0.39
CA SER A 134 -11.57 6.25 -1.48
C SER A 134 -10.89 6.14 -2.84
N PHE A 135 -9.57 6.37 -2.92
CA PHE A 135 -8.80 6.15 -4.14
C PHE A 135 -8.88 4.67 -4.58
N LEU A 136 -8.62 3.73 -3.67
CA LEU A 136 -8.65 2.30 -3.98
C LEU A 136 -10.07 1.82 -4.37
N GLU A 137 -11.11 2.37 -3.74
CA GLU A 137 -12.50 2.08 -4.09
C GLU A 137 -12.82 2.57 -5.52
N ARG A 138 -12.42 3.80 -5.88
CA ARG A 138 -12.59 4.34 -7.24
C ARG A 138 -11.83 3.51 -8.27
N LEU A 139 -10.55 3.19 -7.98
CA LEU A 139 -9.71 2.38 -8.87
C LEU A 139 -10.32 0.99 -9.10
N ARG A 140 -10.79 0.33 -8.05
CA ARG A 140 -11.50 -0.94 -8.16
C ARG A 140 -12.74 -0.83 -9.05
N GLY A 141 -13.51 0.24 -8.91
CA GLY A 141 -14.67 0.49 -9.75
C GLY A 141 -14.31 0.66 -11.23
N LYS A 142 -13.27 1.44 -11.54
CA LYS A 142 -12.75 1.61 -12.90
C LYS A 142 -12.24 0.28 -13.49
N MET A 143 -11.46 -0.49 -12.74
CA MET A 143 -10.97 -1.81 -13.16
C MET A 143 -12.14 -2.76 -13.44
N ALA A 144 -13.15 -2.79 -12.60
CA ALA A 144 -14.34 -3.61 -12.80
C ALA A 144 -15.11 -3.19 -14.06
N ALA A 145 -15.26 -1.89 -14.32
CA ALA A 145 -15.92 -1.36 -15.52
C ALA A 145 -15.16 -1.72 -16.81
N LEU A 146 -13.83 -1.86 -16.75
CA LEU A 146 -13.01 -2.31 -17.87
C LEU A 146 -13.04 -3.85 -18.05
N GLY A 147 -13.66 -4.60 -17.12
CA GLY A 147 -13.62 -6.05 -17.11
C GLY A 147 -12.25 -6.62 -16.73
N ALA A 148 -11.46 -5.88 -15.95
CA ALA A 148 -10.13 -6.29 -15.54
C ALA A 148 -10.12 -7.65 -14.82
N VAL A 149 -9.20 -8.52 -15.21
CA VAL A 149 -9.08 -9.89 -14.68
C VAL A 149 -7.65 -10.12 -14.17
N ARG A 150 -7.53 -10.68 -12.99
CA ARG A 150 -6.24 -11.13 -12.46
C ARG A 150 -5.91 -12.51 -13.02
N ARG A 151 -4.82 -12.61 -13.76
CA ARG A 151 -4.34 -13.83 -14.41
C ARG A 151 -3.00 -14.27 -13.84
N ARG A 152 -2.53 -15.44 -14.28
CA ARG A 152 -1.16 -15.93 -14.05
C ARG A 152 -0.49 -16.17 -15.39
N ASP A 153 0.81 -15.82 -15.46
CA ASP A 153 1.65 -16.13 -16.60
C ASP A 153 2.08 -17.63 -16.61
N SER A 154 2.84 -18.04 -17.61
CA SER A 154 3.36 -19.40 -17.74
C SER A 154 4.29 -19.83 -16.60
N SER A 155 4.87 -18.88 -15.87
CA SER A 155 5.71 -19.08 -14.68
C SER A 155 4.92 -19.05 -13.36
N GLY A 156 3.61 -18.82 -13.44
CA GLY A 156 2.70 -18.75 -12.28
C GLY A 156 2.65 -17.38 -11.60
N HIS A 157 3.33 -16.36 -12.14
CA HIS A 157 3.30 -15.00 -11.57
C HIS A 157 1.97 -14.31 -11.87
N PRO A 158 1.35 -13.67 -10.87
CA PRO A 158 0.11 -12.96 -11.08
C PRO A 158 0.34 -11.66 -11.83
N TYR A 159 -0.59 -11.34 -12.75
CA TYR A 159 -0.65 -10.04 -13.43
C TYR A 159 -2.10 -9.64 -13.66
N TRP A 160 -2.32 -8.36 -13.94
CA TRP A 160 -3.62 -7.82 -14.29
C TRP A 160 -3.75 -7.64 -15.79
N ASP A 161 -4.73 -8.29 -16.38
CA ASP A 161 -5.24 -8.00 -17.70
C ASP A 161 -6.37 -6.98 -17.53
N LEU A 162 -6.04 -5.71 -17.76
CA LEU A 162 -6.94 -4.58 -17.42
C LEU A 162 -8.14 -4.50 -18.35
N LYS A 163 -8.00 -4.97 -19.59
CA LYS A 163 -9.07 -4.94 -20.61
C LYS A 163 -8.93 -6.17 -21.54
N PRO A 164 -9.45 -7.33 -21.12
CA PRO A 164 -9.32 -8.58 -21.87
C PRO A 164 -9.93 -8.55 -23.30
N ASP A 165 -10.89 -7.69 -23.51
CA ASP A 165 -11.57 -7.48 -24.79
C ASP A 165 -11.02 -6.27 -25.58
N TRP A 166 -9.80 -5.79 -25.23
CA TRP A 166 -9.16 -4.64 -25.87
C TRP A 166 -9.07 -4.78 -27.39
N LYS A 167 -9.41 -3.68 -28.07
CA LYS A 167 -9.32 -3.56 -29.52
C LYS A 167 -8.48 -2.34 -29.93
N PRO A 168 -7.85 -2.34 -31.09
CA PRO A 168 -7.15 -1.18 -31.61
C PRO A 168 -8.04 0.07 -31.62
N GLY A 169 -7.58 1.13 -30.92
CA GLY A 169 -8.33 2.38 -30.74
C GLY A 169 -9.00 2.53 -29.36
N ASP A 170 -9.06 1.47 -28.56
CA ASP A 170 -9.53 1.57 -27.16
C ASP A 170 -8.52 2.34 -26.30
N VAL A 171 -9.05 3.18 -25.43
CA VAL A 171 -8.29 3.90 -24.40
C VAL A 171 -8.56 3.24 -23.05
N ILE A 172 -7.50 2.99 -22.29
CA ILE A 172 -7.60 2.52 -20.90
C ILE A 172 -7.35 3.73 -20.00
N ASP A 173 -8.38 4.19 -19.31
CA ASP A 173 -8.34 5.28 -18.35
C ASP A 173 -8.61 4.72 -16.94
N LEU A 174 -7.57 4.75 -16.10
CA LEU A 174 -7.59 4.22 -14.73
C LEU A 174 -7.32 5.30 -13.68
#